data_da0326d645f525003b04625bf45ccb4a
#
_entry.id   da0326d645f525003b04625bf45ccb4a
#
_cell.length_a   1.000
_cell.length_b   1.000
_cell.length_c   1.000
_cell.angle_alpha   90.00
_cell.angle_beta   90.00
_cell.angle_gamma   90.00
#
_symmetry.space_group_name_H-M   'P 1'
#
loop_
_entity.id
_entity.type
_entity.pdbx_description
1 polymer ?
#
loop_
_entity_poly.entity_id
_entity_poly.type
_entity_poly.pdbx_seq_one_letter_code
_entity_poly.pdbx_strand_id
1 'polypeptide(L)'
;MGSGRSGGGERPLALSAGMCYPVPMEPYELIRSGRKTLALEITKDCRVVVRAPRRLSRERIDDFVAKHETWIARHLAEQRRRAALAPPAPTKEELADLKAKARQMLLPKVAFWSERMGLRPAGVKITAARTRYGSCSGRNSLCFSCFLANAPEAAVDLVVVHELCHIRVKNHGPDFYALLERTLPDWRARKRLLR
;
A
#
# COMPACT_ATOMS: atom_id res chain seq x y z
N MET A 1 68.61 -27.01 47.14
CA MET A 1 68.36 -27.30 45.77
C MET A 1 66.92 -26.86 45.50
N GLY A 2 66.60 -25.85 44.90
CA GLY A 2 66.81 -25.15 43.72
C GLY A 2 65.57 -24.39 43.50
N SER A 3 65.71 -23.04 43.41
CA SER A 3 65.39 -22.25 42.22
C SER A 3 63.92 -22.26 41.78
N GLY A 4 63.14 -21.22 41.73
CA GLY A 4 63.35 -19.88 41.32
C GLY A 4 62.23 -19.36 40.41
N ARG A 5 61.97 -18.08 40.47
CA ARG A 5 61.28 -17.23 39.49
C ARG A 5 59.79 -17.13 39.57
N SER A 6 59.33 -16.01 40.12
CA SER A 6 58.92 -14.74 39.46
C SER A 6 57.77 -14.92 38.49
N GLY A 7 56.55 -14.65 39.00
CA GLY A 7 55.32 -14.44 38.21
C GLY A 7 55.17 -13.03 37.82
N GLY A 8 55.18 -12.73 36.55
CA GLY A 8 54.80 -11.45 35.99
C GLY A 8 53.28 -11.27 36.04
N GLY A 9 52.83 -10.19 36.68
CA GLY A 9 51.47 -9.79 36.63
C GLY A 9 51.12 -9.29 35.25
N GLU A 10 50.26 -9.98 34.53
CA GLU A 10 49.62 -9.45 33.33
C GLU A 10 48.51 -8.50 33.74
N ARG A 11 48.71 -7.24 33.42
CA ARG A 11 47.69 -6.21 33.51
C ARG A 11 46.60 -6.52 32.47
N PRO A 12 45.30 -6.51 32.79
CA PRO A 12 44.26 -6.62 31.78
C PRO A 12 44.34 -5.41 30.87
N LEU A 13 44.51 -5.63 29.58
CA LEU A 13 44.38 -4.64 28.53
C LEU A 13 42.97 -4.04 28.59
N ALA A 14 42.95 -2.74 28.86
CA ALA A 14 41.73 -1.95 28.76
C ALA A 14 41.15 -2.13 27.34
N LEU A 15 39.98 -2.71 27.27
CA LEU A 15 39.15 -2.68 26.07
C LEU A 15 38.81 -1.24 25.77
N SER A 16 39.47 -0.67 24.78
CA SER A 16 39.17 0.65 24.25
C SER A 16 37.73 0.65 23.75
N ALA A 17 36.94 1.53 24.34
CA ALA A 17 35.60 1.87 23.91
C ALA A 17 35.62 2.32 22.46
N GLY A 18 34.66 1.83 21.66
CA GLY A 18 34.18 2.54 20.50
C GLY A 18 34.73 2.15 19.15
N MET A 19 34.62 0.88 18.76
CA MET A 19 34.40 0.61 17.34
C MET A 19 32.94 0.24 17.15
N CYS A 20 32.13 1.30 16.91
CA CYS A 20 30.81 1.13 16.35
C CYS A 20 30.99 0.51 14.98
N TYR A 21 30.90 -0.82 14.88
CA TYR A 21 30.78 -1.46 13.59
C TYR A 21 29.49 -0.89 12.95
N PRO A 22 29.57 -0.29 11.75
CA PRO A 22 28.35 0.10 11.09
C PRO A 22 27.51 -1.17 10.91
N VAL A 23 26.33 -1.19 11.51
CA VAL A 23 25.34 -2.22 11.23
C VAL A 23 25.22 -2.29 9.71
N PRO A 24 25.33 -3.47 9.06
CA PRO A 24 25.29 -3.56 7.62
C PRO A 24 24.01 -2.90 7.12
N MET A 25 24.16 -1.77 6.46
CA MET A 25 23.04 -0.99 5.91
C MET A 25 22.25 -1.92 4.97
N GLU A 26 20.95 -2.07 5.22
CA GLU A 26 20.07 -2.87 4.34
C GLU A 26 20.29 -2.42 2.87
N PRO A 27 20.52 -3.35 1.95
CA PRO A 27 20.74 -3.02 0.56
C PRO A 27 19.52 -2.32 -0.01
N TYR A 28 19.74 -1.22 -0.71
CA TYR A 28 18.65 -0.47 -1.33
C TYR A 28 18.78 -0.38 -2.85
N GLU A 29 17.66 -0.35 -3.53
CA GLU A 29 17.56 -0.09 -4.96
C GLU A 29 17.51 1.42 -5.20
N LEU A 30 18.41 1.96 -6.05
CA LEU A 30 18.45 3.37 -6.37
C LEU A 30 17.77 3.65 -7.71
N ILE A 31 16.70 4.44 -7.69
CA ILE A 31 16.00 4.90 -8.90
C ILE A 31 16.23 6.41 -9.07
N ARG A 32 16.90 6.80 -10.15
CA ARG A 32 17.13 8.19 -10.50
C ARG A 32 16.09 8.72 -11.49
N SER A 33 15.53 9.89 -11.22
CA SER A 33 14.50 10.51 -12.07
C SER A 33 14.62 12.03 -12.10
N GLY A 34 13.74 12.71 -12.84
CA GLY A 34 13.66 14.17 -12.92
C GLY A 34 13.11 14.87 -11.67
N ARG A 35 12.88 14.15 -10.58
CA ARG A 35 12.37 14.71 -9.31
C ARG A 35 13.37 15.66 -8.65
N LYS A 36 12.86 16.55 -7.80
CA LYS A 36 13.67 17.53 -7.06
C LYS A 36 14.04 17.08 -5.64
N THR A 37 13.39 16.04 -5.11
CA THR A 37 13.53 15.59 -3.72
C THR A 37 13.93 14.12 -3.63
N LEU A 38 14.59 13.73 -2.52
CA LEU A 38 14.78 12.35 -2.14
C LEU A 38 13.48 11.77 -1.60
N ALA A 39 13.23 10.47 -1.84
CA ALA A 39 12.22 9.71 -1.16
C ALA A 39 12.70 8.29 -0.88
N LEU A 40 12.30 7.78 0.26
CA LEU A 40 12.51 6.41 0.70
C LEU A 40 11.16 5.68 0.65
N GLU A 41 11.18 4.48 0.11
CA GLU A 41 10.00 3.63 -0.05
C GLU A 41 10.35 2.19 0.33
N ILE A 42 9.48 1.54 1.11
CA ILE A 42 9.56 0.10 1.31
C ILE A 42 8.45 -0.56 0.49
N THR A 43 8.86 -1.39 -0.44
CA THR A 43 7.93 -2.08 -1.35
C THR A 43 7.18 -3.20 -0.63
N LYS A 44 6.09 -3.68 -1.25
CA LYS A 44 5.35 -4.84 -0.73
C LYS A 44 6.20 -6.12 -0.66
N ASP A 45 7.23 -6.22 -1.51
CA ASP A 45 8.18 -7.32 -1.55
C ASP A 45 9.35 -7.15 -0.56
N CYS A 46 9.18 -6.28 0.44
CA CYS A 46 10.18 -5.99 1.47
C CYS A 46 11.52 -5.49 0.90
N ARG A 47 11.52 -4.77 -0.22
CA ARG A 47 12.71 -4.10 -0.76
C ARG A 47 12.72 -2.63 -0.36
N VAL A 48 13.91 -2.12 -0.06
CA VAL A 48 14.15 -0.69 0.20
C VAL A 48 14.44 -0.01 -1.13
N VAL A 49 13.67 1.00 -1.51
CA VAL A 49 13.85 1.75 -2.74
C VAL A 49 14.09 3.22 -2.41
N VAL A 50 15.17 3.78 -2.94
CA VAL A 50 15.50 5.20 -2.83
C VAL A 50 15.28 5.87 -4.18
N ARG A 51 14.40 6.84 -4.23
CA ARG A 51 14.14 7.64 -5.42
C ARG A 51 14.88 8.99 -5.28
N ALA A 52 15.79 9.27 -6.19
CA ALA A 52 16.67 10.43 -6.12
C ALA A 52 16.65 11.30 -7.40
N PRO A 53 17.00 12.61 -7.32
CA PRO A 53 17.29 13.43 -8.45
C PRO A 53 18.47 12.88 -9.27
N ARG A 54 18.44 13.06 -10.61
CA ARG A 54 19.51 12.54 -11.50
C ARG A 54 20.90 13.02 -11.13
N ARG A 55 21.04 14.27 -10.68
CA ARG A 55 22.32 14.95 -10.43
C ARG A 55 22.79 14.86 -8.98
N LEU A 56 22.06 14.21 -8.09
CA LEU A 56 22.44 14.12 -6.68
C LEU A 56 23.60 13.12 -6.50
N SER A 57 24.64 13.50 -5.72
CA SER A 57 25.80 12.64 -5.47
C SER A 57 25.40 11.38 -4.71
N ARG A 58 26.16 10.31 -4.88
CA ARG A 58 25.93 9.03 -4.18
C ARG A 58 26.10 9.21 -2.68
N GLU A 59 27.11 9.93 -2.23
CA GLU A 59 27.40 10.23 -0.82
C GLU A 59 26.18 10.85 -0.12
N ARG A 60 25.56 11.88 -0.73
CA ARG A 60 24.35 12.50 -0.17
C ARG A 60 23.16 11.56 -0.08
N ILE A 61 23.08 10.59 -0.99
CA ILE A 61 22.02 9.57 -0.95
C ILE A 61 22.31 8.58 0.18
N ASP A 62 23.54 8.13 0.33
CA ASP A 62 23.97 7.21 1.39
C ASP A 62 23.80 7.87 2.78
N ASP A 63 24.17 9.13 2.95
CA ASP A 63 23.92 9.92 4.16
C ASP A 63 22.42 10.01 4.49
N PHE A 64 21.59 10.22 3.48
CA PHE A 64 20.15 10.26 3.66
C PHE A 64 19.61 8.90 4.13
N VAL A 65 20.07 7.81 3.54
CA VAL A 65 19.66 6.45 3.93
C VAL A 65 20.12 6.15 5.36
N ALA A 66 21.37 6.46 5.70
CA ALA A 66 21.92 6.26 7.03
C ALA A 66 21.12 7.02 8.12
N LYS A 67 20.75 8.28 7.86
CA LYS A 67 19.89 9.06 8.77
C LYS A 67 18.50 8.45 8.99
N HIS A 68 18.05 7.59 8.09
CA HIS A 68 16.73 6.95 8.16
C HIS A 68 16.79 5.46 8.50
N GLU A 69 17.94 4.95 8.91
CA GLU A 69 18.17 3.52 9.16
C GLU A 69 17.16 2.93 10.16
N THR A 70 16.93 3.58 11.29
CA THR A 70 15.95 3.15 12.29
C THR A 70 14.51 3.11 11.71
N TRP A 71 14.17 4.08 10.87
CA TRP A 71 12.89 4.10 10.17
C TRP A 71 12.78 2.91 9.21
N ILE A 72 13.85 2.65 8.43
CA ILE A 72 13.92 1.54 7.47
C ILE A 72 13.73 0.21 8.20
N ALA A 73 14.53 -0.05 9.25
CA ALA A 73 14.48 -1.28 10.02
C ALA A 73 13.07 -1.56 10.59
N ARG A 74 12.46 -0.54 11.22
CA ARG A 74 11.11 -0.65 11.77
C ARG A 74 10.06 -0.97 10.71
N HIS A 75 10.05 -0.23 9.60
CA HIS A 75 9.04 -0.41 8.56
C HIS A 75 9.26 -1.69 7.76
N LEU A 76 10.50 -2.10 7.58
CA LEU A 76 10.84 -3.37 6.93
C LEU A 76 10.39 -4.57 7.79
N ALA A 77 10.63 -4.53 9.10
CA ALA A 77 10.14 -5.54 10.03
C ALA A 77 8.61 -5.62 10.03
N GLU A 78 7.93 -4.48 10.05
CA GLU A 78 6.46 -4.42 9.97
C GLU A 78 5.96 -4.97 8.63
N GLN A 79 6.61 -4.62 7.50
CA GLN A 79 6.23 -5.14 6.20
C GLN A 79 6.47 -6.65 6.07
N ARG A 80 7.59 -7.17 6.59
CA ARG A 80 7.87 -8.61 6.66
C ARG A 80 6.82 -9.34 7.52
N ARG A 81 6.45 -8.77 8.67
CA ARG A 81 5.38 -9.32 9.51
C ARG A 81 4.03 -9.37 8.79
N ARG A 82 3.66 -8.29 8.09
CA ARG A 82 2.43 -8.24 7.28
C ARG A 82 2.45 -9.28 6.15
N ALA A 83 3.59 -9.43 5.49
CA ALA A 83 3.75 -10.41 4.42
C ALA A 83 3.64 -11.85 4.93
N ALA A 84 4.23 -12.14 6.11
CA ALA A 84 4.14 -13.47 6.74
C ALA A 84 2.72 -13.83 7.23
N LEU A 85 1.92 -12.82 7.63
CA LEU A 85 0.54 -13.00 8.08
C LEU A 85 -0.48 -12.89 6.93
N ALA A 86 -0.04 -12.47 5.74
CA ALA A 86 -0.92 -12.36 4.60
C ALA A 86 -1.40 -13.74 4.13
N PRO A 87 -2.70 -13.92 3.89
CA PRO A 87 -3.18 -15.17 3.29
C PRO A 87 -2.53 -15.38 1.91
N PRO A 88 -2.34 -16.62 1.49
CA PRO A 88 -1.80 -16.93 0.17
C PRO A 88 -2.60 -16.23 -0.93
N ALA A 89 -1.93 -15.91 -2.03
CA ALA A 89 -2.62 -15.34 -3.17
C ALA A 89 -3.66 -16.36 -3.68
N PRO A 90 -4.90 -15.94 -3.98
CA PRO A 90 -5.91 -16.85 -4.50
C PRO A 90 -5.45 -17.46 -5.82
N THR A 91 -5.77 -18.71 -6.02
CA THR A 91 -5.53 -19.46 -7.25
C THR A 91 -6.31 -18.85 -8.43
N LYS A 92 -6.04 -19.33 -9.62
CA LYS A 92 -6.75 -18.89 -10.84
C LYS A 92 -8.24 -19.26 -10.77
N GLU A 93 -8.54 -20.45 -10.26
CA GLU A 93 -9.89 -20.98 -10.07
C GLU A 93 -10.64 -20.15 -9.03
N GLU A 94 -10.07 -19.94 -7.85
CA GLU A 94 -10.66 -19.10 -6.80
C GLU A 94 -10.92 -17.65 -7.27
N LEU A 95 -10.02 -17.10 -8.11
CA LEU A 95 -10.25 -15.79 -8.71
C LEU A 95 -11.38 -15.79 -9.74
N ALA A 96 -11.57 -16.88 -10.48
CA ALA A 96 -12.67 -17.03 -11.43
C ALA A 96 -14.02 -17.07 -10.69
N ASP A 97 -14.10 -17.88 -9.63
CA ASP A 97 -15.29 -17.98 -8.78
C ASP A 97 -15.62 -16.66 -8.09
N LEU A 98 -14.59 -16.00 -7.55
CA LEU A 98 -14.77 -14.69 -6.91
C LEU A 98 -15.26 -13.63 -7.91
N LYS A 99 -14.78 -13.65 -9.15
CA LYS A 99 -15.29 -12.76 -10.22
C LYS A 99 -16.73 -13.09 -10.61
N ALA A 100 -17.11 -14.37 -10.67
CA ALA A 100 -18.48 -14.79 -10.95
C ALA A 100 -19.41 -14.31 -9.83
N LYS A 101 -19.08 -14.58 -8.57
CA LYS A 101 -19.82 -14.10 -7.40
C LYS A 101 -19.94 -12.57 -7.38
N ALA A 102 -18.84 -11.85 -7.61
CA ALA A 102 -18.85 -10.40 -7.67
C ALA A 102 -19.76 -9.88 -8.80
N ARG A 103 -19.76 -10.54 -9.95
CA ARG A 103 -20.63 -10.16 -11.08
C ARG A 103 -22.11 -10.33 -10.73
N GLN A 104 -22.49 -11.46 -10.14
CA GLN A 104 -23.88 -11.74 -9.71
C GLN A 104 -24.36 -10.69 -8.71
N MET A 105 -23.51 -10.26 -7.79
CA MET A 105 -23.86 -9.27 -6.75
C MET A 105 -23.85 -7.83 -7.28
N LEU A 106 -22.83 -7.45 -8.05
CA LEU A 106 -22.61 -6.05 -8.45
C LEU A 106 -23.52 -5.58 -9.58
N LEU A 107 -23.81 -6.43 -10.58
CA LEU A 107 -24.61 -6.00 -11.74
C LEU A 107 -26.02 -5.55 -11.34
N PRO A 108 -26.78 -6.28 -10.48
CA PRO A 108 -28.08 -5.81 -10.00
C PRO A 108 -27.99 -4.49 -9.21
N LYS A 109 -26.97 -4.34 -8.37
CA LYS A 109 -26.75 -3.10 -7.61
C LYS A 109 -26.40 -1.92 -8.50
N VAL A 110 -25.57 -2.11 -9.52
CA VAL A 110 -25.28 -1.08 -10.52
C VAL A 110 -26.54 -0.69 -11.26
N ALA A 111 -27.37 -1.63 -11.69
CA ALA A 111 -28.65 -1.36 -12.36
C ALA A 111 -29.59 -0.55 -11.45
N PHE A 112 -29.81 -1.00 -10.22
CA PHE A 112 -30.64 -0.34 -9.21
C PHE A 112 -30.21 1.12 -8.96
N TRP A 113 -28.95 1.33 -8.64
CA TRP A 113 -28.45 2.66 -8.34
C TRP A 113 -28.35 3.57 -9.58
N SER A 114 -28.05 3.00 -10.76
CA SER A 114 -28.05 3.72 -12.03
C SER A 114 -29.43 4.31 -12.35
N GLU A 115 -30.48 3.52 -12.19
CA GLU A 115 -31.86 3.97 -12.40
C GLU A 115 -32.23 5.05 -11.38
N ARG A 116 -31.98 4.81 -10.09
CA ARG A 116 -32.29 5.75 -9.01
C ARG A 116 -31.56 7.09 -9.13
N MET A 117 -30.36 7.10 -9.68
CA MET A 117 -29.53 8.30 -9.89
C MET A 117 -29.74 8.95 -11.26
N GLY A 118 -30.46 8.31 -12.19
CA GLY A 118 -30.61 8.75 -13.57
C GLY A 118 -29.28 8.75 -14.34
N LEU A 119 -28.35 7.83 -14.00
CA LEU A 119 -27.02 7.73 -14.58
C LEU A 119 -26.85 6.40 -15.31
N ARG A 120 -26.20 6.42 -16.48
CA ARG A 120 -25.97 5.22 -17.29
C ARG A 120 -24.48 5.00 -17.53
N PRO A 121 -23.88 3.95 -16.94
CA PRO A 121 -22.51 3.58 -17.25
C PRO A 121 -22.41 3.04 -18.69
N ALA A 122 -21.31 3.34 -19.38
CA ALA A 122 -21.01 2.81 -20.71
C ALA A 122 -20.70 1.30 -20.70
N GLY A 123 -20.37 0.76 -19.54
CA GLY A 123 -20.12 -0.66 -19.34
C GLY A 123 -19.62 -0.94 -17.94
N VAL A 124 -19.67 -2.23 -17.54
CA VAL A 124 -19.21 -2.69 -16.21
C VAL A 124 -18.22 -3.84 -16.39
N LYS A 125 -17.04 -3.72 -15.76
CA LYS A 125 -15.99 -4.76 -15.75
C LYS A 125 -15.71 -5.20 -14.31
N ILE A 126 -15.45 -6.49 -14.13
CA ILE A 126 -14.97 -7.05 -12.86
C ILE A 126 -13.52 -7.49 -13.05
N THR A 127 -12.65 -7.01 -12.16
CA THR A 127 -11.20 -7.28 -12.20
C THR A 127 -10.71 -7.84 -10.88
N ALA A 128 -9.47 -8.33 -10.83
CA ALA A 128 -8.82 -8.77 -9.60
C ALA A 128 -7.92 -7.66 -8.99
N ALA A 129 -8.28 -6.39 -9.15
CA ALA A 129 -7.53 -5.27 -8.58
C ALA A 129 -7.56 -5.33 -7.04
N ARG A 130 -6.36 -5.27 -6.41
CA ARG A 130 -6.22 -5.32 -4.94
C ARG A 130 -5.98 -3.94 -4.31
N THR A 131 -5.71 -2.93 -5.12
CA THR A 131 -5.34 -1.58 -4.65
C THR A 131 -6.51 -0.59 -4.65
N ARG A 132 -7.63 -0.97 -5.24
CA ARG A 132 -8.83 -0.14 -5.33
C ARG A 132 -10.09 -1.01 -5.44
N TYR A 133 -11.16 -0.56 -4.86
CA TYR A 133 -12.45 -1.25 -4.91
C TYR A 133 -13.20 -1.01 -6.22
N GLY A 134 -13.09 0.19 -6.79
CA GLY A 134 -13.71 0.57 -8.04
C GLY A 134 -12.94 1.64 -8.80
N SER A 135 -13.39 1.96 -10.00
CA SER A 135 -12.96 3.11 -10.79
C SER A 135 -13.95 3.40 -11.92
N CYS A 136 -14.12 4.68 -12.26
CA CYS A 136 -14.87 5.15 -13.42
C CYS A 136 -13.90 5.77 -14.43
N SER A 137 -13.91 5.27 -15.66
CA SER A 137 -13.08 5.84 -16.73
C SER A 137 -13.61 7.18 -17.24
N GLY A 138 -12.78 7.91 -17.99
CA GLY A 138 -13.22 9.14 -18.69
C GLY A 138 -14.40 8.90 -19.65
N ARG A 139 -14.57 7.68 -20.15
CA ARG A 139 -15.69 7.25 -21.02
C ARG A 139 -16.86 6.65 -20.25
N ASN A 140 -16.96 6.88 -18.94
CA ASN A 140 -18.03 6.39 -18.06
C ASN A 140 -18.16 4.86 -17.99
N SER A 141 -17.10 4.11 -18.26
CA SER A 141 -17.06 2.67 -18.01
C SER A 141 -16.62 2.42 -16.57
N LEU A 142 -17.40 1.62 -15.83
CA LEU A 142 -17.12 1.27 -14.45
C LEU A 142 -16.29 -0.01 -14.39
N CYS A 143 -15.38 -0.05 -13.43
CA CYS A 143 -14.59 -1.23 -13.13
C CYS A 143 -14.61 -1.49 -11.63
N PHE A 144 -14.95 -2.71 -11.22
CA PHE A 144 -15.00 -3.11 -9.81
C PHE A 144 -14.04 -4.26 -9.51
N SER A 145 -13.53 -4.27 -8.30
CA SER A 145 -12.73 -5.38 -7.78
C SER A 145 -13.63 -6.56 -7.42
N CYS A 146 -13.23 -7.78 -7.80
CA CYS A 146 -13.93 -9.00 -7.39
C CYS A 146 -13.88 -9.22 -5.87
N PHE A 147 -12.90 -8.65 -5.18
CA PHE A 147 -12.79 -8.73 -3.72
C PHE A 147 -13.93 -8.01 -2.97
N LEU A 148 -14.70 -7.16 -3.64
CA LEU A 148 -15.94 -6.60 -3.09
C LEU A 148 -17.00 -7.68 -2.77
N ALA A 149 -16.91 -8.87 -3.37
CA ALA A 149 -17.82 -9.99 -3.07
C ALA A 149 -17.71 -10.47 -1.60
N ASN A 150 -16.65 -10.10 -0.90
CA ASN A 150 -16.43 -10.42 0.51
C ASN A 150 -16.69 -9.22 1.44
N ALA A 151 -17.07 -8.06 0.90
CA ALA A 151 -17.38 -6.88 1.69
C ALA A 151 -18.86 -6.88 2.14
N PRO A 152 -19.18 -6.22 3.26
CA PRO A 152 -20.57 -6.01 3.68
C PRO A 152 -21.37 -5.29 2.60
N GLU A 153 -22.64 -5.64 2.47
CA GLU A 153 -23.53 -5.12 1.42
C GLU A 153 -23.59 -3.58 1.40
N ALA A 154 -23.69 -2.96 2.56
CA ALA A 154 -23.70 -1.51 2.69
C ALA A 154 -22.41 -0.85 2.18
N ALA A 155 -21.26 -1.51 2.31
CA ALA A 155 -19.98 -1.03 1.75
C ALA A 155 -19.94 -1.18 0.23
N VAL A 156 -20.51 -2.26 -0.29
CA VAL A 156 -20.65 -2.49 -1.75
C VAL A 156 -21.51 -1.40 -2.38
N ASP A 157 -22.66 -1.09 -1.79
CA ASP A 157 -23.53 -0.01 -2.25
C ASP A 157 -22.80 1.33 -2.30
N LEU A 158 -22.01 1.63 -1.26
CA LEU A 158 -21.20 2.84 -1.26
C LEU A 158 -20.23 2.87 -2.45
N VAL A 159 -19.51 1.78 -2.73
CA VAL A 159 -18.56 1.74 -3.84
C VAL A 159 -19.28 1.90 -5.17
N VAL A 160 -20.43 1.23 -5.36
CA VAL A 160 -21.24 1.37 -6.58
C VAL A 160 -21.70 2.80 -6.78
N VAL A 161 -22.29 3.43 -5.77
CA VAL A 161 -22.76 4.82 -5.85
C VAL A 161 -21.60 5.80 -6.05
N HIS A 162 -20.44 5.56 -5.39
CA HIS A 162 -19.24 6.37 -5.58
C HIS A 162 -18.77 6.35 -7.03
N GLU A 163 -18.69 5.20 -7.67
CA GLU A 163 -18.26 5.09 -9.07
C GLU A 163 -19.32 5.66 -10.04
N LEU A 164 -20.60 5.55 -9.71
CA LEU A 164 -21.67 6.20 -10.47
C LEU A 164 -21.59 7.73 -10.36
N CYS A 165 -21.29 8.28 -9.19
CA CYS A 165 -21.07 9.73 -9.04
C CYS A 165 -20.01 10.25 -9.99
N HIS A 166 -18.96 9.45 -10.26
CA HIS A 166 -17.90 9.81 -11.20
C HIS A 166 -18.34 9.87 -12.67
N ILE A 167 -19.50 9.34 -13.03
CA ILE A 167 -20.09 9.57 -14.37
C ILE A 167 -20.38 11.05 -14.57
N ARG A 168 -20.88 11.72 -13.52
CA ARG A 168 -21.26 13.13 -13.55
C ARG A 168 -20.15 14.07 -13.07
N VAL A 169 -19.43 13.70 -12.02
CA VAL A 169 -18.39 14.53 -11.39
C VAL A 169 -17.09 13.75 -11.30
N LYS A 170 -16.09 14.10 -12.11
CA LYS A 170 -14.84 13.32 -12.24
C LYS A 170 -13.86 13.50 -11.07
N ASN A 171 -13.93 14.57 -10.33
CA ASN A 171 -13.08 14.88 -9.19
C ASN A 171 -13.85 14.74 -7.87
N HIS A 172 -13.11 14.58 -6.77
CA HIS A 172 -13.69 14.49 -5.42
C HIS A 172 -13.87 15.89 -4.78
N GLY A 173 -14.40 16.85 -5.55
CA GLY A 173 -14.73 18.19 -5.05
C GLY A 173 -16.06 18.25 -4.28
N PRO A 174 -16.50 19.46 -3.86
CA PRO A 174 -17.75 19.65 -3.13
C PRO A 174 -18.97 19.06 -3.83
N ASP A 175 -19.07 19.23 -5.16
CA ASP A 175 -20.20 18.72 -5.97
C ASP A 175 -20.28 17.19 -5.95
N PHE A 176 -19.12 16.51 -5.92
CA PHE A 176 -19.06 15.07 -5.79
C PHE A 176 -19.65 14.61 -4.46
N TYR A 177 -19.18 15.21 -3.37
CA TYR A 177 -19.66 14.83 -2.03
C TYR A 177 -21.13 15.24 -1.82
N ALA A 178 -21.60 16.35 -2.38
CA ALA A 178 -23.00 16.73 -2.34
C ALA A 178 -23.89 15.70 -3.08
N LEU A 179 -23.46 15.21 -4.24
CA LEU A 179 -24.16 14.15 -4.97
C LEU A 179 -24.16 12.83 -4.20
N LEU A 180 -23.01 12.44 -3.65
CA LEU A 180 -22.86 11.21 -2.86
C LEU A 180 -23.75 11.26 -1.60
N GLU A 181 -23.73 12.35 -0.85
CA GLU A 181 -24.49 12.53 0.39
C GLU A 181 -26.00 12.57 0.15
N ARG A 182 -26.44 13.19 -0.95
CA ARG A 182 -27.84 13.17 -1.36
C ARG A 182 -28.33 11.77 -1.70
N THR A 183 -27.47 10.91 -2.28
CA THR A 183 -27.81 9.54 -2.67
C THR A 183 -27.70 8.56 -1.52
N LEU A 184 -26.66 8.71 -0.72
CA LEU A 184 -26.34 7.89 0.47
C LEU A 184 -25.96 8.80 1.65
N PRO A 185 -26.93 9.29 2.44
CA PRO A 185 -26.64 10.18 3.57
C PRO A 185 -25.70 9.58 4.62
N ASP A 186 -25.72 8.26 4.75
CA ASP A 186 -24.90 7.48 5.69
C ASP A 186 -23.54 7.00 5.10
N TRP A 187 -23.11 7.56 3.96
CA TRP A 187 -21.90 7.11 3.25
C TRP A 187 -20.64 7.07 4.13
N ARG A 188 -20.53 7.97 5.14
CA ARG A 188 -19.38 7.99 6.07
C ARG A 188 -19.35 6.75 6.97
N ALA A 189 -20.53 6.28 7.39
CA ALA A 189 -20.66 5.04 8.17
C ALA A 189 -20.32 3.82 7.30
N ARG A 190 -20.82 3.76 6.08
CA ARG A 190 -20.53 2.69 5.11
C ARG A 190 -19.05 2.63 4.74
N LYS A 191 -18.37 3.79 4.61
CA LYS A 191 -16.93 3.86 4.33
C LYS A 191 -16.08 3.16 5.41
N ARG A 192 -16.51 3.17 6.66
CA ARG A 192 -15.80 2.49 7.77
C ARG A 192 -15.81 0.97 7.64
N LEU A 193 -16.74 0.41 6.88
CA LEU A 193 -16.86 -1.03 6.61
C LEU A 193 -15.88 -1.54 5.51
N LEU A 194 -15.20 -0.65 4.80
CA LEU A 194 -14.22 -0.96 3.75
C LEU A 194 -12.77 -1.10 4.30
N ARG A 195 -12.61 -1.54 5.53
CA ARG A 195 -11.29 -1.71 6.18
C ARG A 195 -10.71 -3.10 5.95
#